data_65cff46ab50f4b020089609a0cee851e
#
_entry.id   65cff46ab50f4b020089609a0cee851e
#
_cell.length_a   1.000
_cell.length_b   1.000
_cell.length_c   1.000
_cell.angle_alpha   90.00
_cell.angle_beta   90.00
_cell.angle_gamma   90.00
#
_symmetry.space_group_name_H-M   'P 1'
#
loop_
_entity.id
_entity.type
_entity.pdbx_description
1 polymer ?
#
loop_
_entity_poly.entity_id
_entity_poly.type
_entity_poly.pdbx_seq_one_letter_code
_entity_poly.pdbx_strand_id
1 'polypeptide(L)'
;MTLSTIAALSPLDGRYAARLALLRPLMSEMGFMHKRVQVEICWFIALSDAGFAEFKPLSSGARTYLLGLVKNFSEADALAIKDIEKTTNHDVKAVEYWIKSKFEARPELRAAAEFVHFACTSEDINNTSHALQLNAAREQVILPTLDGLIAKLRDMAHAYADVPMLSRTHGQTASPTTVGKEIANVVMRLAAARERIASVKLLAKMNGAVGNYNAHLCAWPDFDWEAFSRRVIESPEPTGLGLNFQSHSIQIEPHDYMAELFDAIARTNTILIDWSRDVWGYISLGLSLIHI
;
A
#
# COMPACT_ATOMS: atom_id res chain seq x y z
N MET A 1 -2.63 -10.75 26.17
CA MET A 1 -2.92 -12.14 25.75
C MET A 1 -2.70 -12.21 24.25
N THR A 2 -1.73 -12.99 23.81
CA THR A 2 -1.58 -13.32 22.37
C THR A 2 -2.76 -14.21 21.98
N LEU A 3 -3.59 -13.74 21.05
CA LEU A 3 -4.73 -14.51 20.53
C LEU A 3 -4.20 -15.77 19.84
N SER A 4 -4.67 -16.94 20.27
CA SER A 4 -4.35 -18.19 19.60
C SER A 4 -4.98 -18.21 18.20
N THR A 5 -4.27 -18.68 17.19
CA THR A 5 -4.79 -18.80 15.82
C THR A 5 -6.06 -19.67 15.72
N ILE A 6 -6.21 -20.63 16.63
CA ILE A 6 -7.42 -21.49 16.68
C ILE A 6 -8.63 -20.76 17.25
N ALA A 7 -8.44 -19.68 18.03
CA ALA A 7 -9.49 -18.84 18.58
C ALA A 7 -9.75 -17.56 17.77
N ALA A 8 -9.07 -17.38 16.63
CA ALA A 8 -9.23 -16.21 15.81
C ALA A 8 -10.59 -16.21 15.09
N LEU A 9 -11.27 -15.07 15.08
CA LEU A 9 -12.56 -14.89 14.40
C LEU A 9 -12.41 -14.81 12.88
N SER A 10 -11.27 -14.28 12.40
CA SER A 10 -10.97 -14.18 10.98
C SER A 10 -10.05 -15.32 10.54
N PRO A 11 -10.35 -15.99 9.39
CA PRO A 11 -9.43 -16.96 8.79
C PRO A 11 -8.06 -16.36 8.46
N LEU A 12 -7.98 -15.05 8.22
CA LEU A 12 -6.72 -14.34 7.92
C LEU A 12 -5.78 -14.31 9.12
N ASP A 13 -6.32 -14.22 10.33
CA ASP A 13 -5.54 -14.25 11.58
C ASP A 13 -5.49 -15.66 12.22
N GLY A 14 -6.27 -16.59 11.69
CA GLY A 14 -6.31 -18.00 12.09
C GLY A 14 -5.59 -18.91 11.08
N ARG A 15 -6.39 -19.69 10.34
CA ARG A 15 -5.91 -20.74 9.42
C ARG A 15 -4.87 -20.27 8.41
N TYR A 16 -4.99 -19.04 7.91
CA TYR A 16 -4.12 -18.51 6.86
C TYR A 16 -3.06 -17.53 7.38
N ALA A 17 -2.96 -17.33 8.69
CA ALA A 17 -2.05 -16.34 9.29
C ALA A 17 -0.60 -16.46 8.80
N ALA A 18 -0.06 -17.67 8.72
CA ALA A 18 1.30 -17.92 8.26
C ALA A 18 1.52 -17.55 6.77
N ARG A 19 0.48 -17.69 5.95
CA ARG A 19 0.53 -17.35 4.51
C ARG A 19 0.47 -15.85 4.24
N LEU A 20 0.04 -15.07 5.23
CA LEU A 20 -0.12 -13.61 5.14
C LEU A 20 1.00 -12.85 5.86
N ALA A 21 2.07 -13.54 6.26
CA ALA A 21 3.16 -12.96 7.03
C ALA A 21 3.77 -11.72 6.35
N LEU A 22 3.88 -11.71 5.02
CA LEU A 22 4.44 -10.58 4.26
C LEU A 22 3.49 -9.36 4.21
N LEU A 23 2.18 -9.56 4.27
CA LEU A 23 1.20 -8.48 4.26
C LEU A 23 1.01 -7.85 5.65
N ARG A 24 1.22 -8.62 6.71
CA ARG A 24 0.94 -8.18 8.09
C ARG A 24 1.66 -6.89 8.48
N PRO A 25 2.97 -6.71 8.28
CA PRO A 25 3.65 -5.46 8.62
C PRO A 25 3.20 -4.26 7.76
N LEU A 26 2.59 -4.51 6.59
CA LEU A 26 2.17 -3.48 5.64
C LEU A 26 0.71 -3.07 5.86
N MET A 27 -0.21 -4.03 6.06
CA MET A 27 -1.66 -3.83 5.99
C MET A 27 -2.35 -3.94 7.36
N SER A 28 -1.60 -4.15 8.44
CA SER A 28 -2.15 -4.13 9.80
C SER A 28 -2.32 -2.69 10.31
N GLU A 29 -2.96 -2.54 11.47
CA GLU A 29 -3.05 -1.25 12.19
C GLU A 29 -1.65 -0.69 12.48
N MET A 30 -0.70 -1.53 12.89
CA MET A 30 0.70 -1.13 13.05
C MET A 30 1.29 -0.59 11.73
N GLY A 31 1.05 -1.27 10.61
CA GLY A 31 1.45 -0.80 9.27
C GLY A 31 0.84 0.56 8.93
N PHE A 32 -0.42 0.78 9.28
CA PHE A 32 -1.08 2.06 9.07
C PHE A 32 -0.46 3.19 9.93
N MET A 33 -0.20 2.92 11.21
CA MET A 33 0.50 3.88 12.09
C MET A 33 1.89 4.20 11.57
N HIS A 34 2.63 3.21 11.09
CA HIS A 34 3.94 3.41 10.47
C HIS A 34 3.85 4.39 9.29
N LYS A 35 2.84 4.22 8.41
CA LYS A 35 2.65 5.13 7.27
C LYS A 35 2.24 6.53 7.70
N ARG A 36 1.43 6.68 8.74
CA ARG A 36 1.13 8.00 9.33
C ARG A 36 2.41 8.70 9.82
N VAL A 37 3.27 7.99 10.53
CA VAL A 37 4.58 8.52 10.95
C VAL A 37 5.43 8.90 9.74
N GLN A 38 5.44 8.10 8.69
CA GLN A 38 6.16 8.39 7.45
C GLN A 38 5.66 9.69 6.79
N VAL A 39 4.35 9.87 6.68
CA VAL A 39 3.73 11.08 6.09
C VAL A 39 4.07 12.32 6.90
N GLU A 40 3.88 12.27 8.21
CA GLU A 40 4.17 13.39 9.13
C GLU A 40 5.64 13.82 9.06
N ILE A 41 6.55 12.85 9.08
CA ILE A 41 8.00 13.11 9.01
C ILE A 41 8.37 13.69 7.63
N CYS A 42 7.81 13.14 6.55
CA CYS A 42 8.05 13.66 5.20
C CYS A 42 7.57 15.11 5.06
N TRP A 43 6.35 15.40 5.53
CA TRP A 43 5.79 16.75 5.53
C TRP A 43 6.63 17.71 6.36
N PHE A 44 7.02 17.32 7.57
CA PHE A 44 7.86 18.12 8.47
C PHE A 44 9.23 18.47 7.84
N ILE A 45 9.91 17.50 7.25
CA ILE A 45 11.18 17.72 6.56
C ILE A 45 10.98 18.66 5.37
N ALA A 46 9.95 18.43 4.55
CA ALA A 46 9.65 19.29 3.40
C ALA A 46 9.37 20.73 3.80
N LEU A 47 8.62 20.96 4.88
CA LEU A 47 8.37 22.31 5.43
C LEU A 47 9.66 22.99 5.83
N SER A 48 10.63 22.27 6.43
CA SER A 48 11.93 22.87 6.79
C SER A 48 12.71 23.36 5.57
N ASP A 49 12.47 22.79 4.40
CA ASP A 49 13.12 23.14 3.13
C ASP A 49 12.34 24.17 2.31
N ALA A 50 11.16 24.59 2.78
CA ALA A 50 10.30 25.51 2.05
C ALA A 50 10.81 26.96 2.04
N GLY A 51 11.78 27.30 2.88
CA GLY A 51 12.39 28.62 2.93
C GLY A 51 11.69 29.59 3.89
N PHE A 52 10.83 29.10 4.78
CA PHE A 52 10.16 29.91 5.79
C PHE A 52 11.15 30.47 6.83
N ALA A 53 10.96 31.69 7.24
CA ALA A 53 11.82 32.33 8.23
C ALA A 53 11.72 31.62 9.60
N GLU A 54 10.56 31.15 9.92
CA GLU A 54 10.19 30.51 11.18
C GLU A 54 10.66 29.05 11.28
N PHE A 55 10.89 28.37 10.13
CA PHE A 55 11.33 26.98 10.08
C PHE A 55 12.55 26.81 9.17
N LYS A 56 13.72 26.85 9.76
CA LYS A 56 14.99 26.73 9.04
C LYS A 56 15.24 25.29 8.58
N PRO A 57 16.02 25.10 7.50
CA PRO A 57 16.42 23.76 7.05
C PRO A 57 17.08 22.96 8.18
N LEU A 58 16.60 21.74 8.36
CA LEU A 58 17.12 20.84 9.39
C LEU A 58 18.56 20.39 9.08
N SER A 59 19.36 20.24 10.12
CA SER A 59 20.70 19.65 10.03
C SER A 59 20.64 18.21 9.47
N SER A 60 21.75 17.75 8.88
CA SER A 60 21.85 16.37 8.40
C SER A 60 21.64 15.35 9.52
N GLY A 61 22.08 15.65 10.73
CA GLY A 61 21.87 14.82 11.93
C GLY A 61 20.39 14.70 12.31
N ALA A 62 19.65 15.82 12.28
CA ALA A 62 18.20 15.81 12.53
C ALA A 62 17.43 15.02 11.47
N ARG A 63 17.74 15.21 10.19
CA ARG A 63 17.14 14.45 9.09
C ARG A 63 17.39 12.95 9.20
N THR A 64 18.64 12.55 9.46
CA THR A 64 19.00 11.14 9.65
C THR A 64 18.22 10.53 10.81
N TYR A 65 18.06 11.26 11.89
CA TYR A 65 17.27 10.81 13.03
C TYR A 65 15.79 10.62 12.67
N LEU A 66 15.16 11.60 12.01
CA LEU A 66 13.76 11.55 11.61
C LEU A 66 13.49 10.38 10.65
N LEU A 67 14.31 10.21 9.62
CA LEU A 67 14.22 9.06 8.72
C LEU A 67 14.47 7.74 9.45
N GLY A 68 15.31 7.76 10.49
CA GLY A 68 15.54 6.64 11.39
C GLY A 68 14.29 6.23 12.18
N LEU A 69 13.45 7.19 12.62
CA LEU A 69 12.17 6.88 13.28
C LEU A 69 11.22 6.12 12.34
N VAL A 70 11.18 6.51 11.07
CA VAL A 70 10.39 5.80 10.06
C VAL A 70 10.96 4.40 9.80
N LYS A 71 12.26 4.31 9.49
CA LYS A 71 12.92 3.06 9.11
C LYS A 71 12.86 1.99 10.21
N ASN A 72 12.97 2.40 11.47
CA ASN A 72 13.06 1.50 12.62
C ASN A 72 11.75 1.42 13.41
N PHE A 73 10.63 1.86 12.84
CA PHE A 73 9.32 1.79 13.49
C PHE A 73 8.97 0.36 13.87
N SER A 74 8.54 0.16 15.09
CA SER A 74 8.34 -1.17 15.69
C SER A 74 6.94 -1.31 16.31
N GLU A 75 6.58 -2.54 16.67
CA GLU A 75 5.36 -2.82 17.43
C GLU A 75 5.33 -2.08 18.77
N ALA A 76 6.49 -1.91 19.44
CA ALA A 76 6.57 -1.14 20.66
C ALA A 76 6.22 0.34 20.45
N ASP A 77 6.60 0.92 19.31
CA ASP A 77 6.24 2.29 18.94
C ASP A 77 4.73 2.41 18.65
N ALA A 78 4.16 1.43 17.96
CA ALA A 78 2.72 1.38 17.71
C ALA A 78 1.92 1.26 19.03
N LEU A 79 2.37 0.43 19.97
CA LEU A 79 1.76 0.31 21.31
C LEU A 79 1.87 1.62 22.10
N ALA A 80 3.01 2.32 22.04
CA ALA A 80 3.17 3.63 22.65
C ALA A 80 2.19 4.68 22.08
N ILE A 81 1.96 4.68 20.76
CA ILE A 81 0.94 5.52 20.12
C ILE A 81 -0.45 5.16 20.63
N LYS A 82 -0.79 3.86 20.74
CA LYS A 82 -2.08 3.40 21.28
C LYS A 82 -2.28 3.81 22.75
N ASP A 83 -1.21 3.86 23.53
CA ASP A 83 -1.31 4.33 24.92
C ASP A 83 -1.62 5.83 25.00
N ILE A 84 -1.02 6.64 24.11
CA ILE A 84 -1.36 8.07 23.99
C ILE A 84 -2.80 8.24 23.52
N GLU A 85 -3.26 7.44 22.56
CA GLU A 85 -4.63 7.48 22.03
C GLU A 85 -5.69 7.27 23.09
N LYS A 86 -5.45 6.44 24.11
CA LYS A 86 -6.37 6.25 25.25
C LYS A 86 -6.70 7.55 25.99
N THR A 87 -5.77 8.51 25.97
CA THR A 87 -5.93 9.83 26.63
C THR A 87 -6.46 10.87 25.66
N THR A 88 -5.95 10.89 24.43
CA THR A 88 -6.34 11.90 23.42
C THR A 88 -7.70 11.60 22.80
N ASN A 89 -8.13 10.34 22.83
CA ASN A 89 -9.30 9.83 22.14
C ASN A 89 -9.32 10.21 20.64
N HIS A 90 -8.12 10.28 20.03
CA HIS A 90 -7.93 10.66 18.65
C HIS A 90 -6.64 10.04 18.10
N ASP A 91 -6.76 9.21 17.09
CA ASP A 91 -5.69 8.37 16.54
C ASP A 91 -4.55 9.16 15.87
N VAL A 92 -4.87 10.11 14.97
CA VAL A 92 -3.84 10.93 14.30
C VAL A 92 -3.16 11.86 15.29
N LYS A 93 -3.91 12.45 16.24
CA LYS A 93 -3.35 13.29 17.29
C LYS A 93 -2.37 12.50 18.19
N ALA A 94 -2.64 11.22 18.43
CA ALA A 94 -1.72 10.36 19.16
C ALA A 94 -0.38 10.15 18.42
N VAL A 95 -0.41 10.02 17.10
CA VAL A 95 0.80 9.97 16.26
C VAL A 95 1.60 11.27 16.38
N GLU A 96 0.92 12.42 16.26
CA GLU A 96 1.56 13.75 16.42
C GLU A 96 2.27 13.85 17.78
N TYR A 97 1.60 13.52 18.89
CA TYR A 97 2.19 13.58 20.22
C TYR A 97 3.34 12.59 20.40
N TRP A 98 3.24 11.41 19.82
CA TRP A 98 4.33 10.46 19.83
C TRP A 98 5.57 11.01 19.10
N ILE A 99 5.42 11.63 17.92
CA ILE A 99 6.50 12.28 17.19
C ILE A 99 7.11 13.40 18.02
N LYS A 100 6.27 14.30 18.58
CA LYS A 100 6.74 15.41 19.44
C LYS A 100 7.51 14.89 20.66
N SER A 101 7.11 13.78 21.26
CA SER A 101 7.85 13.15 22.36
C SER A 101 9.27 12.70 21.98
N LYS A 102 9.46 12.26 20.71
CA LYS A 102 10.79 11.90 20.20
C LYS A 102 11.70 13.11 19.98
N PHE A 103 11.14 14.33 19.94
CA PHE A 103 11.89 15.56 19.75
C PHE A 103 12.51 16.13 21.05
N GLU A 104 12.01 15.72 22.22
CA GLU A 104 12.41 16.27 23.53
C GLU A 104 13.91 16.26 23.79
N ALA A 105 14.61 15.20 23.40
CA ALA A 105 16.05 15.05 23.59
C ALA A 105 16.90 15.81 22.54
N ARG A 106 16.27 16.51 21.58
CA ARG A 106 16.95 17.16 20.46
C ARG A 106 16.52 18.63 20.36
N PRO A 107 17.33 19.57 20.82
CA PRO A 107 16.96 20.99 20.89
C PRO A 107 16.47 21.59 19.57
N GLU A 108 17.12 21.22 18.44
CA GLU A 108 16.73 21.65 17.10
C GLU A 108 15.29 21.23 16.73
N LEU A 109 14.95 19.95 16.96
CA LEU A 109 13.63 19.41 16.66
C LEU A 109 12.57 19.93 17.64
N ARG A 110 12.92 20.01 18.92
CA ARG A 110 12.03 20.56 19.95
C ARG A 110 11.62 22.00 19.65
N ALA A 111 12.54 22.82 19.16
CA ALA A 111 12.25 24.20 18.78
C ALA A 111 11.27 24.31 17.60
N ALA A 112 11.21 23.27 16.74
CA ALA A 112 10.34 23.22 15.58
C ALA A 112 9.11 22.31 15.78
N ALA A 113 8.86 21.81 16.99
CA ALA A 113 7.84 20.77 17.24
C ALA A 113 6.43 21.17 16.79
N GLU A 114 6.09 22.46 16.79
CA GLU A 114 4.77 22.95 16.35
C GLU A 114 4.54 22.87 14.83
N PHE A 115 5.59 22.59 14.05
CA PHE A 115 5.46 22.29 12.62
C PHE A 115 5.07 20.82 12.32
N VAL A 116 5.05 19.95 13.33
CA VAL A 116 4.44 18.60 13.18
C VAL A 116 2.94 18.79 12.94
N HIS A 117 2.39 18.13 11.92
CA HIS A 117 0.98 18.25 11.50
C HIS A 117 0.56 19.66 11.05
N PHE A 118 1.53 20.53 10.71
CA PHE A 118 1.25 21.92 10.38
C PHE A 118 0.29 22.03 9.19
N ALA A 119 -0.80 22.77 9.41
CA ALA A 119 -1.88 23.03 8.45
C ALA A 119 -2.62 21.79 7.91
N CYS A 120 -2.25 20.60 8.34
CA CYS A 120 -2.92 19.37 7.95
C CYS A 120 -4.26 19.16 8.67
N THR A 121 -5.17 18.47 8.03
CA THR A 121 -6.27 17.78 8.69
C THR A 121 -5.90 16.31 8.85
N SER A 122 -6.56 15.59 9.76
CA SER A 122 -6.31 14.15 9.97
C SER A 122 -6.40 13.34 8.69
N GLU A 123 -7.28 13.73 7.80
CA GLU A 123 -7.48 13.01 6.54
C GLU A 123 -6.35 13.25 5.53
N ASP A 124 -5.62 14.36 5.59
CA ASP A 124 -4.38 14.53 4.81
C ASP A 124 -3.38 13.42 5.13
N ILE A 125 -3.29 13.05 6.41
CA ILE A 125 -2.41 11.99 6.87
C ILE A 125 -3.01 10.60 6.57
N ASN A 126 -4.30 10.40 6.81
CA ASN A 126 -4.97 9.11 6.62
C ASN A 126 -5.01 8.67 5.17
N ASN A 127 -5.50 9.54 4.25
CA ASN A 127 -5.60 9.16 2.83
C ASN A 127 -4.23 8.83 2.23
N THR A 128 -3.23 9.66 2.54
CA THR A 128 -1.85 9.45 2.09
C THR A 128 -1.27 8.16 2.65
N SER A 129 -1.55 7.84 3.93
CA SER A 129 -1.12 6.60 4.56
C SER A 129 -1.78 5.37 3.94
N HIS A 130 -3.06 5.43 3.60
CA HIS A 130 -3.75 4.35 2.88
C HIS A 130 -3.14 4.11 1.50
N ALA A 131 -2.86 5.19 0.75
CA ALA A 131 -2.20 5.06 -0.56
C ALA A 131 -0.80 4.43 -0.42
N LEU A 132 -0.03 4.80 0.59
CA LEU A 132 1.29 4.21 0.88
C LEU A 132 1.20 2.73 1.28
N GLN A 133 0.20 2.34 2.10
CA GLN A 133 -0.02 0.93 2.44
C GLN A 133 -0.33 0.09 1.19
N LEU A 134 -1.27 0.56 0.37
CA LEU A 134 -1.66 -0.13 -0.85
C LEU A 134 -0.51 -0.19 -1.85
N ASN A 135 0.29 0.88 -1.97
CA ASN A 135 1.50 0.88 -2.79
C ASN A 135 2.49 -0.19 -2.31
N ALA A 136 2.79 -0.20 -1.01
CA ALA A 136 3.71 -1.18 -0.45
C ALA A 136 3.20 -2.62 -0.62
N ALA A 137 1.92 -2.89 -0.36
CA ALA A 137 1.32 -4.21 -0.56
C ALA A 137 1.35 -4.63 -2.04
N ARG A 138 1.05 -3.72 -2.95
CA ARG A 138 1.12 -3.96 -4.40
C ARG A 138 2.54 -4.31 -4.85
N GLU A 139 3.50 -3.44 -4.56
CA GLU A 139 4.87 -3.56 -5.07
C GLU A 139 5.67 -4.69 -4.40
N GLN A 140 5.48 -4.90 -3.09
CA GLN A 140 6.30 -5.84 -2.33
C GLN A 140 5.70 -7.24 -2.23
N VAL A 141 4.38 -7.40 -2.43
CA VAL A 141 3.71 -8.68 -2.22
C VAL A 141 2.86 -9.11 -3.42
N ILE A 142 1.92 -8.28 -3.86
CA ILE A 142 0.93 -8.71 -4.87
C ILE A 142 1.59 -8.94 -6.22
N LEU A 143 2.31 -7.96 -6.76
CA LEU A 143 2.98 -8.08 -8.06
C LEU A 143 4.05 -9.17 -8.06
N PRO A 144 4.97 -9.26 -7.09
CA PRO A 144 5.95 -10.36 -7.06
C PRO A 144 5.33 -11.75 -6.95
N THR A 145 4.22 -11.89 -6.21
CA THR A 145 3.50 -13.17 -6.10
C THR A 145 2.87 -13.57 -7.44
N LEU A 146 2.25 -12.61 -8.13
CA LEU A 146 1.69 -12.85 -9.47
C LEU A 146 2.79 -13.14 -10.49
N ASP A 147 3.91 -12.42 -10.46
CA ASP A 147 5.04 -12.64 -11.34
C ASP A 147 5.61 -14.05 -11.17
N GLY A 148 5.74 -14.52 -9.93
CA GLY A 148 6.15 -15.90 -9.64
C GLY A 148 5.17 -16.96 -10.17
N LEU A 149 3.86 -16.73 -10.01
CA LEU A 149 2.83 -17.62 -10.55
C LEU A 149 2.85 -17.62 -12.09
N ILE A 150 2.90 -16.45 -12.72
CA ILE A 150 2.96 -16.31 -14.18
C ILE A 150 4.18 -17.03 -14.75
N ALA A 151 5.35 -16.86 -14.12
CA ALA A 151 6.58 -17.53 -14.52
C ALA A 151 6.42 -19.06 -14.44
N LYS A 152 5.88 -19.59 -13.33
CA LYS A 152 5.65 -21.02 -13.17
C LYS A 152 4.68 -21.60 -14.21
N LEU A 153 3.59 -20.90 -14.48
CA LEU A 153 2.63 -21.33 -15.51
C LEU A 153 3.23 -21.24 -16.93
N ARG A 154 4.07 -20.25 -17.18
CA ARG A 154 4.81 -20.14 -18.46
C ARG A 154 5.74 -21.33 -18.67
N ASP A 155 6.52 -21.70 -17.65
CA ASP A 155 7.40 -22.86 -17.69
C ASP A 155 6.60 -24.14 -17.98
N MET A 156 5.44 -24.31 -17.33
CA MET A 156 4.54 -25.44 -17.58
C MET A 156 3.98 -25.42 -19.01
N ALA A 157 3.60 -24.23 -19.54
CA ALA A 157 3.11 -24.07 -20.89
C ALA A 157 4.15 -24.54 -21.92
N HIS A 158 5.41 -24.19 -21.72
CA HIS A 158 6.50 -24.66 -22.57
C HIS A 158 6.78 -26.16 -22.40
N ALA A 159 6.83 -26.65 -21.18
CA ALA A 159 7.09 -28.08 -20.90
C ALA A 159 6.04 -29.01 -21.49
N TYR A 160 4.79 -28.54 -21.61
CA TYR A 160 3.67 -29.34 -22.14
C TYR A 160 3.21 -28.87 -23.54
N ALA A 161 4.04 -28.13 -24.26
CA ALA A 161 3.70 -27.57 -25.57
C ALA A 161 3.32 -28.65 -26.59
N ASP A 162 4.01 -29.80 -26.53
CA ASP A 162 3.83 -30.95 -27.47
C ASP A 162 2.93 -32.03 -26.90
N VAL A 163 2.34 -31.86 -25.72
CA VAL A 163 1.42 -32.85 -25.11
C VAL A 163 0.03 -32.69 -25.74
N PRO A 164 -0.43 -33.63 -26.57
CA PRO A 164 -1.70 -33.49 -27.25
C PRO A 164 -2.87 -33.64 -26.26
N MET A 165 -3.90 -32.83 -26.50
CA MET A 165 -5.16 -32.88 -25.74
C MET A 165 -6.33 -32.66 -26.71
N LEU A 166 -7.46 -33.32 -26.48
CA LEU A 166 -8.69 -33.06 -27.20
C LEU A 166 -9.50 -32.01 -26.44
N SER A 167 -9.80 -30.89 -27.11
CA SER A 167 -10.79 -29.94 -26.60
C SER A 167 -12.16 -30.63 -26.45
N ARG A 168 -13.00 -30.05 -25.62
CA ARG A 168 -14.39 -30.51 -25.44
C ARG A 168 -15.35 -29.37 -25.65
N THR A 169 -16.48 -29.66 -26.30
CA THR A 169 -17.61 -28.75 -26.42
C THR A 169 -18.87 -29.52 -26.02
N HIS A 170 -19.70 -28.95 -25.17
CA HIS A 170 -20.88 -29.60 -24.61
C HIS A 170 -20.57 -30.99 -24.00
N GLY A 171 -19.39 -31.11 -23.37
CA GLY A 171 -18.92 -32.40 -22.81
C GLY A 171 -18.40 -33.42 -23.84
N GLN A 172 -18.45 -33.12 -25.13
CA GLN A 172 -18.06 -34.00 -26.22
C GLN A 172 -16.69 -33.65 -26.80
N THR A 173 -16.00 -34.61 -27.33
CA THR A 173 -14.71 -34.49 -28.00
C THR A 173 -14.84 -33.54 -29.19
N ALA A 174 -13.92 -32.58 -29.27
CA ALA A 174 -13.83 -31.55 -30.32
C ALA A 174 -12.42 -31.50 -30.92
N SER A 175 -11.98 -30.34 -31.39
CA SER A 175 -10.69 -30.16 -32.07
C SER A 175 -9.50 -30.53 -31.19
N PRO A 176 -8.43 -31.10 -31.75
CA PRO A 176 -7.16 -31.30 -31.07
C PRO A 176 -6.52 -29.97 -30.66
N THR A 177 -5.88 -29.96 -29.52
CA THR A 177 -5.05 -28.87 -28.99
C THR A 177 -3.87 -29.45 -28.21
N THR A 178 -3.16 -28.64 -27.42
CA THR A 178 -2.13 -29.12 -26.50
C THR A 178 -2.35 -28.58 -25.10
N VAL A 179 -1.91 -29.32 -24.10
CA VAL A 179 -1.95 -28.89 -22.68
C VAL A 179 -1.21 -27.56 -22.51
N GLY A 180 -0.03 -27.43 -23.13
CA GLY A 180 0.76 -26.21 -23.06
C GLY A 180 0.03 -24.99 -23.62
N LYS A 181 -0.73 -25.13 -24.73
CA LYS A 181 -1.52 -24.04 -25.31
C LYS A 181 -2.66 -23.60 -24.38
N GLU A 182 -3.32 -24.50 -23.71
CA GLU A 182 -4.36 -24.16 -22.72
C GLU A 182 -3.78 -23.36 -21.56
N ILE A 183 -2.63 -23.78 -21.02
CA ILE A 183 -1.90 -23.04 -19.96
C ILE A 183 -1.44 -21.68 -20.48
N ALA A 184 -0.94 -21.58 -21.69
CA ALA A 184 -0.47 -20.32 -22.28
C ALA A 184 -1.57 -19.26 -22.37
N ASN A 185 -2.82 -19.65 -22.61
CA ASN A 185 -3.96 -18.72 -22.57
C ASN A 185 -4.09 -18.07 -21.18
N VAL A 186 -3.98 -18.84 -20.11
CA VAL A 186 -4.06 -18.33 -18.73
C VAL A 186 -2.88 -17.41 -18.42
N VAL A 187 -1.68 -17.78 -18.85
CA VAL A 187 -0.46 -16.94 -18.71
C VAL A 187 -0.69 -15.55 -19.30
N MET A 188 -1.20 -15.48 -20.53
CA MET A 188 -1.45 -14.20 -21.21
C MET A 188 -2.53 -13.38 -20.51
N ARG A 189 -3.60 -14.02 -20.02
CA ARG A 189 -4.66 -13.34 -19.26
C ARG A 189 -4.14 -12.79 -17.94
N LEU A 190 -3.35 -13.56 -17.20
CA LEU A 190 -2.75 -13.13 -15.93
C LEU A 190 -1.72 -12.01 -16.12
N ALA A 191 -0.88 -12.08 -17.17
CA ALA A 191 0.07 -11.01 -17.49
C ALA A 191 -0.66 -9.68 -17.76
N ALA A 192 -1.73 -9.70 -18.55
CA ALA A 192 -2.54 -8.51 -18.80
C ALA A 192 -3.24 -8.00 -17.54
N ALA A 193 -3.69 -8.89 -16.66
CA ALA A 193 -4.30 -8.52 -15.39
C ALA A 193 -3.27 -7.91 -14.41
N ARG A 194 -2.07 -8.46 -14.37
CA ARG A 194 -0.92 -7.95 -13.60
C ARG A 194 -0.61 -6.49 -13.99
N GLU A 195 -0.55 -6.20 -15.30
CA GLU A 195 -0.29 -4.83 -15.78
C GLU A 195 -1.41 -3.85 -15.37
N ARG A 196 -2.67 -4.29 -15.35
CA ARG A 196 -3.76 -3.45 -14.84
C ARG A 196 -3.61 -3.12 -13.36
N ILE A 197 -3.23 -4.08 -12.53
CA ILE A 197 -2.94 -3.85 -11.10
C ILE A 197 -1.78 -2.86 -10.95
N ALA A 198 -0.71 -3.03 -11.72
CA ALA A 198 0.48 -2.18 -11.66
C ALA A 198 0.21 -0.73 -12.10
N SER A 199 -0.69 -0.54 -13.07
CA SER A 199 -0.96 0.76 -13.68
C SER A 199 -1.93 1.66 -12.90
N VAL A 200 -2.61 1.14 -11.88
CA VAL A 200 -3.53 1.94 -11.06
C VAL A 200 -2.77 3.06 -10.34
N LYS A 201 -3.20 4.28 -10.55
CA LYS A 201 -2.62 5.45 -9.87
C LYS A 201 -3.14 5.53 -8.43
N LEU A 202 -2.22 5.55 -7.49
CA LEU A 202 -2.56 5.68 -6.07
C LEU A 202 -2.52 7.17 -5.71
N LEU A 203 -3.70 7.74 -5.50
CA LEU A 203 -3.89 9.16 -5.30
C LEU A 203 -3.72 9.56 -3.84
N ALA A 204 -3.23 10.79 -3.63
CA ALA A 204 -3.15 11.40 -2.31
C ALA A 204 -3.37 12.91 -2.39
N LYS A 205 -3.94 13.48 -1.33
CA LYS A 205 -4.11 14.91 -1.16
C LYS A 205 -3.48 15.38 0.15
N MET A 206 -2.92 16.60 0.15
CA MET A 206 -2.45 17.31 1.33
C MET A 206 -2.81 18.79 1.18
N ASN A 207 -4.11 19.10 1.30
CA ASN A 207 -4.67 20.44 0.99
C ASN A 207 -5.63 20.94 2.10
N GLY A 208 -5.58 20.32 3.28
CA GLY A 208 -6.29 20.77 4.47
C GLY A 208 -7.74 20.32 4.58
N ALA A 209 -8.43 20.88 5.57
CA ALA A 209 -9.72 20.43 6.07
C ALA A 209 -10.89 20.47 5.07
N VAL A 210 -10.77 21.26 4.01
CA VAL A 210 -11.82 21.40 2.97
C VAL A 210 -11.24 21.33 1.55
N GLY A 211 -9.96 20.98 1.41
CA GLY A 211 -9.31 20.86 0.11
C GLY A 211 -8.86 22.17 -0.54
N ASN A 212 -8.84 23.28 0.19
CA ASN A 212 -8.59 24.62 -0.34
C ASN A 212 -7.38 25.31 0.29
N TYR A 213 -6.51 24.60 1.01
CA TYR A 213 -5.32 25.18 1.67
C TYR A 213 -5.62 26.32 2.65
N ASN A 214 -6.81 26.40 3.26
CA ASN A 214 -7.21 27.56 4.08
C ASN A 214 -6.23 27.86 5.21
N ALA A 215 -5.85 26.86 6.01
CA ALA A 215 -4.90 27.05 7.10
C ALA A 215 -3.49 27.38 6.59
N HIS A 216 -3.08 26.78 5.49
CA HIS A 216 -1.81 27.02 4.83
C HIS A 216 -1.70 28.48 4.34
N LEU A 217 -2.71 28.95 3.61
CA LEU A 217 -2.78 30.33 3.07
C LEU A 217 -2.95 31.38 4.18
N CYS A 218 -3.57 31.00 5.31
CA CYS A 218 -3.63 31.88 6.47
C CYS A 218 -2.24 32.18 7.04
N ALA A 219 -1.35 31.17 7.05
CA ALA A 219 0.02 31.32 7.55
C ALA A 219 0.95 32.00 6.54
N TRP A 220 0.95 31.55 5.30
CA TRP A 220 1.78 32.09 4.22
C TRP A 220 0.95 32.23 2.93
N PRO A 221 0.27 33.38 2.73
CA PRO A 221 -0.69 33.58 1.63
C PRO A 221 -0.06 33.59 0.23
N ASP A 222 1.21 34.00 0.14
CA ASP A 222 1.92 34.12 -1.14
C ASP A 222 2.72 32.85 -1.51
N PHE A 223 2.65 31.80 -0.71
CA PHE A 223 3.37 30.56 -0.97
C PHE A 223 2.54 29.60 -1.85
N ASP A 224 3.17 28.99 -2.85
CA ASP A 224 2.53 28.04 -3.76
C ASP A 224 2.37 26.67 -3.08
N TRP A 225 1.30 26.54 -2.29
CA TRP A 225 0.99 25.35 -1.53
C TRP A 225 0.59 24.17 -2.42
N GLU A 226 0.00 24.41 -3.60
CA GLU A 226 -0.34 23.33 -4.53
C GLU A 226 0.93 22.68 -5.11
N ALA A 227 1.84 23.49 -5.64
CA ALA A 227 3.12 22.99 -6.14
C ALA A 227 3.94 22.32 -5.03
N PHE A 228 3.90 22.86 -3.81
CA PHE A 228 4.58 22.27 -2.65
C PHE A 228 4.01 20.89 -2.31
N SER A 229 2.68 20.76 -2.12
CA SER A 229 2.02 19.50 -1.80
C SER A 229 2.22 18.46 -2.90
N ARG A 230 2.11 18.88 -4.17
CA ARG A 230 2.39 18.03 -5.33
C ARG A 230 3.79 17.46 -5.26
N ARG A 231 4.79 18.31 -4.99
CA ARG A 231 6.18 17.86 -4.89
C ARG A 231 6.38 16.87 -3.74
N VAL A 232 5.77 17.09 -2.57
CA VAL A 232 5.84 16.16 -1.43
C VAL A 232 5.22 14.80 -1.79
N ILE A 233 4.08 14.81 -2.46
CA ILE A 233 3.36 13.58 -2.82
C ILE A 233 4.06 12.82 -3.94
N GLU A 234 4.50 13.50 -5.01
CA GLU A 234 4.99 12.86 -6.23
C GLU A 234 6.49 12.55 -6.22
N SER A 235 7.29 13.29 -5.44
CA SER A 235 8.73 12.99 -5.38
C SER A 235 8.98 11.59 -4.81
N PRO A 236 10.01 10.88 -5.30
CA PRO A 236 10.33 9.54 -4.78
C PRO A 236 10.84 9.59 -3.33
N GLU A 237 10.68 8.50 -2.62
CA GLU A 237 11.28 8.32 -1.29
C GLU A 237 12.82 8.45 -1.36
N PRO A 238 13.49 8.99 -0.35
CA PRO A 238 12.96 9.49 0.92
C PRO A 238 12.59 10.98 0.93
N THR A 239 12.66 11.69 -0.21
CA THR A 239 12.40 13.13 -0.32
C THR A 239 10.93 13.47 -0.51
N GLY A 240 10.12 12.48 -0.87
CA GLY A 240 8.68 12.55 -1.03
C GLY A 240 8.04 11.19 -0.76
N LEU A 241 6.82 11.00 -1.24
CA LEU A 241 5.99 9.84 -0.92
C LEU A 241 5.80 8.87 -2.11
N GLY A 242 6.22 9.25 -3.32
CA GLY A 242 6.14 8.41 -4.52
C GLY A 242 4.72 8.04 -4.95
N LEU A 243 3.74 8.90 -4.66
CA LEU A 243 2.32 8.72 -4.97
C LEU A 243 1.88 9.64 -6.11
N ASN A 244 0.60 9.66 -6.44
CA ASN A 244 0.04 10.56 -7.43
C ASN A 244 -0.77 11.69 -6.73
N PHE A 245 -0.58 12.92 -7.15
CA PHE A 245 -1.24 14.07 -6.55
C PHE A 245 -2.70 14.18 -7.00
N GLN A 246 -3.62 14.32 -6.02
CA GLN A 246 -5.02 14.65 -6.26
C GLN A 246 -5.25 16.13 -6.03
N SER A 247 -5.50 16.86 -7.12
CA SER A 247 -5.64 18.32 -7.08
C SER A 247 -6.99 18.81 -6.54
N HIS A 248 -8.07 18.07 -6.80
CA HIS A 248 -9.42 18.44 -6.42
C HIS A 248 -9.98 17.44 -5.42
N SER A 249 -10.18 17.86 -4.21
CA SER A 249 -10.74 17.07 -3.12
C SER A 249 -11.60 17.95 -2.20
N ILE A 250 -12.22 17.31 -1.23
CA ILE A 250 -12.82 17.98 -0.08
C ILE A 250 -11.95 17.66 1.16
N GLN A 251 -12.52 17.50 2.34
CA GLN A 251 -11.77 16.98 3.48
C GLN A 251 -11.25 15.57 3.19
N ILE A 252 -12.10 14.74 2.60
CA ILE A 252 -11.83 13.35 2.27
C ILE A 252 -11.31 13.25 0.82
N GLU A 253 -10.29 12.43 0.58
CA GLU A 253 -9.96 11.93 -0.73
C GLU A 253 -11.05 10.90 -1.12
N PRO A 254 -11.66 10.94 -2.32
CA PRO A 254 -12.82 10.09 -2.66
C PRO A 254 -12.55 8.58 -2.64
N HIS A 255 -11.29 8.17 -2.71
CA HIS A 255 -10.84 6.77 -2.70
C HIS A 255 -11.30 5.92 -3.90
N ASP A 256 -11.70 6.54 -5.01
CA ASP A 256 -12.10 5.86 -6.24
C ASP A 256 -10.97 4.96 -6.77
N TYR A 257 -9.71 5.38 -6.61
CA TYR A 257 -8.54 4.59 -6.97
C TYR A 257 -8.42 3.28 -6.17
N MET A 258 -8.93 3.24 -4.94
CA MET A 258 -8.95 2.00 -4.15
C MET A 258 -9.92 1.00 -4.77
N ALA A 259 -11.10 1.46 -5.19
CA ALA A 259 -12.06 0.63 -5.90
C ALA A 259 -11.45 0.10 -7.20
N GLU A 260 -10.79 0.96 -7.99
CA GLU A 260 -10.11 0.55 -9.23
C GLU A 260 -9.05 -0.53 -8.98
N LEU A 261 -8.22 -0.36 -7.94
CA LEU A 261 -7.22 -1.36 -7.57
C LEU A 261 -7.86 -2.68 -7.15
N PHE A 262 -8.87 -2.64 -6.28
CA PHE A 262 -9.56 -3.85 -5.80
C PHE A 262 -10.35 -4.54 -6.91
N ASP A 263 -10.94 -3.82 -7.83
CA ASP A 263 -11.60 -4.38 -9.02
C ASP A 263 -10.59 -5.08 -9.94
N ALA A 264 -9.40 -4.49 -10.13
CA ALA A 264 -8.32 -5.13 -10.90
C ALA A 264 -7.86 -6.45 -10.23
N ILE A 265 -7.74 -6.46 -8.90
CA ILE A 265 -7.44 -7.68 -8.13
C ILE A 265 -8.58 -8.70 -8.22
N ALA A 266 -9.84 -8.27 -8.09
CA ALA A 266 -11.00 -9.15 -8.19
C ALA A 266 -11.10 -9.82 -9.56
N ARG A 267 -10.84 -9.08 -10.65
CA ARG A 267 -10.77 -9.64 -12.01
C ARG A 267 -9.63 -10.65 -12.16
N THR A 268 -8.49 -10.39 -11.55
CA THR A 268 -7.38 -11.35 -11.51
C THR A 268 -7.78 -12.64 -10.80
N ASN A 269 -8.47 -12.52 -9.66
CA ASN A 269 -9.00 -13.66 -8.92
C ASN A 269 -10.01 -14.46 -9.73
N THR A 270 -10.82 -13.82 -10.59
CA THR A 270 -11.74 -14.52 -11.50
C THR A 270 -10.98 -15.41 -12.49
N ILE A 271 -9.84 -14.95 -13.03
CA ILE A 271 -8.98 -15.77 -13.90
C ILE A 271 -8.42 -16.97 -13.14
N LEU A 272 -8.00 -16.76 -11.88
CA LEU A 272 -7.48 -17.84 -11.03
C LEU A 272 -8.56 -18.86 -10.66
N ILE A 273 -9.80 -18.43 -10.46
CA ILE A 273 -10.95 -19.32 -10.21
C ILE A 273 -11.24 -20.14 -11.46
N ASP A 274 -11.29 -19.52 -12.65
CA ASP A 274 -11.47 -20.25 -13.92
C ASP A 274 -10.40 -21.34 -14.08
N TRP A 275 -9.14 -20.94 -13.97
CA TRP A 275 -8.02 -21.87 -14.09
C TRP A 275 -8.08 -23.02 -13.07
N SER A 276 -8.40 -22.72 -11.82
CA SER A 276 -8.53 -23.73 -10.77
C SER A 276 -9.65 -24.74 -11.08
N ARG A 277 -10.76 -24.25 -11.66
CA ARG A 277 -11.87 -25.11 -12.10
C ARG A 277 -11.51 -25.96 -13.31
N ASP A 278 -10.79 -25.40 -14.28
CA ASP A 278 -10.30 -26.13 -15.44
C ASP A 278 -9.36 -27.27 -15.01
N VAL A 279 -8.38 -27.00 -14.16
CA VAL A 279 -7.47 -28.01 -13.62
C VAL A 279 -8.24 -29.12 -12.88
N TRP A 280 -9.19 -28.73 -12.03
CA TRP A 280 -10.05 -29.71 -11.35
C TRP A 280 -10.88 -30.55 -12.34
N GLY A 281 -11.43 -29.91 -13.36
CA GLY A 281 -12.13 -30.60 -14.45
C GLY A 281 -11.23 -31.58 -15.20
N TYR A 282 -10.01 -31.17 -15.55
CA TYR A 282 -9.04 -32.04 -16.24
C TYR A 282 -8.68 -33.28 -15.41
N ILE A 283 -8.52 -33.11 -14.10
CA ILE A 283 -8.29 -34.25 -13.18
C ILE A 283 -9.49 -35.21 -13.19
N SER A 284 -10.71 -34.69 -13.04
CA SER A 284 -11.92 -35.51 -12.98
C SER A 284 -12.24 -36.22 -14.29
N LEU A 285 -11.79 -35.68 -15.43
CA LEU A 285 -11.92 -36.28 -16.76
C LEU A 285 -10.77 -37.24 -17.15
N GLY A 286 -9.80 -37.43 -16.25
CA GLY A 286 -8.63 -38.27 -16.51
C GLY A 286 -7.63 -37.69 -17.50
N LEU A 287 -7.68 -36.38 -17.73
CA LEU A 287 -6.71 -35.65 -18.57
C LEU A 287 -5.44 -35.27 -17.80
N SER A 288 -5.48 -35.32 -16.50
CA SER A 288 -4.37 -35.03 -15.58
C SER A 288 -4.55 -35.85 -14.30
N LEU A 289 -3.49 -35.96 -13.47
CA LEU A 289 -3.50 -36.67 -12.20
C LEU A 289 -3.19 -35.73 -11.03
N ILE A 290 -3.79 -36.00 -9.86
CA ILE A 290 -3.52 -35.18 -8.64
C ILE A 290 -2.10 -35.42 -8.10
N HIS A 291 -1.64 -36.66 -8.17
CA HIS A 291 -0.38 -37.12 -7.60
C HIS A 291 0.56 -37.54 -8.73
N ILE A 292 1.29 -36.58 -9.23
CA ILE A 292 2.36 -36.84 -10.20
C ILE A 292 3.67 -36.42 -9.56
#